data_b50405f76e683105e12a627e0e15de0e
#
_entry.id   b50405f76e683105e12a627e0e15de0e
#
_cell.length_a   1.000
_cell.length_b   1.000
_cell.length_c   1.000
_cell.angle_alpha   90.00
_cell.angle_beta   90.00
_cell.angle_gamma   90.00
#
_symmetry.space_group_name_H-M   'P 1'
#
loop_
_entity.id
_entity.type
_entity.pdbx_description
1 polymer ?
#
loop_
_entity_poly.entity_id
_entity_poly.type
_entity_poly.pdbx_seq_one_letter_code
_entity_poly.pdbx_strand_id
1 'polypeptide(L)'
;NMLRRLKKDYPGSPIAVVFDAKGKTFRDDMYPQYKAQRPPMPDDLRSQIQPINDIVDAMGLPRLVIEGVEADDVIGTLAAQAGKERPVLVSTGDKDMAQLVNEHVTLVNTMTDTVMDIAGVNEKFGIPPELIIDFLALMGDKVDNIPGVAGVGEKTALALLQALGGLDDIYKNLDKVPDLPIRGAKGIAKKLADSHEQAVLSYTLATIKCDVALDVSVIMHVY
;
A
#
# COMPACT_ATOMS: atom_id res chain seq x y z
N ASN A 1 8.56 21.28 -4.71
CA ASN A 1 8.54 21.78 -3.33
C ASN A 1 8.65 20.66 -2.28
N MET A 2 8.02 19.49 -2.50
CA MET A 2 8.04 18.33 -1.58
C MET A 2 9.46 17.86 -1.27
N LEU A 3 10.28 17.56 -2.28
CA LEU A 3 11.66 17.08 -2.08
C LEU A 3 12.54 18.11 -1.36
N ARG A 4 12.38 19.40 -1.67
CA ARG A 4 13.11 20.47 -0.96
C ARG A 4 12.70 20.52 0.51
N ARG A 5 11.43 20.33 0.81
CA ARG A 5 10.92 20.25 2.17
C ARG A 5 11.52 19.06 2.92
N LEU A 6 11.50 17.87 2.33
CA LEU A 6 12.11 16.69 2.94
C LEU A 6 13.61 16.88 3.24
N LYS A 7 14.37 17.45 2.29
CA LYS A 7 15.80 17.77 2.53
C LYS A 7 16.01 18.77 3.66
N LYS A 8 15.08 19.72 3.83
CA LYS A 8 15.13 20.71 4.91
C LYS A 8 14.76 20.10 6.27
N ASP A 9 13.70 19.30 6.30
CA ASP A 9 13.16 18.73 7.54
C ASP A 9 14.01 17.55 8.05
N TYR A 10 14.70 16.85 7.13
CA TYR A 10 15.57 15.71 7.43
C TYR A 10 16.98 15.90 6.83
N PRO A 11 17.76 16.88 7.34
CA PRO A 11 19.06 17.18 6.77
C PRO A 11 20.04 16.02 6.96
N GLY A 12 20.81 15.72 5.92
CA GLY A 12 21.80 14.63 5.92
C GLY A 12 21.22 13.23 5.80
N SER A 13 19.90 13.07 5.68
CA SER A 13 19.26 11.79 5.45
C SER A 13 19.37 11.38 3.97
N PRO A 14 19.72 10.12 3.67
CA PRO A 14 19.65 9.60 2.32
C PRO A 14 18.21 9.64 1.80
N ILE A 15 18.03 10.01 0.54
CA ILE A 15 16.71 10.08 -0.11
C ILE A 15 16.78 9.35 -1.44
N ALA A 16 15.89 8.41 -1.67
CA ALA A 16 15.63 7.83 -2.97
C ALA A 16 14.25 8.26 -3.49
N VAL A 17 14.13 8.48 -4.78
CA VAL A 17 12.87 8.83 -5.44
C VAL A 17 12.49 7.68 -6.36
N VAL A 18 11.29 7.15 -6.18
CA VAL A 18 10.82 5.97 -6.92
C VAL A 18 9.66 6.37 -7.82
N PHE A 19 9.72 5.94 -9.08
CA PHE A 19 8.67 6.15 -10.07
C PHE A 19 8.20 4.81 -10.63
N ASP A 20 6.94 4.77 -11.04
CA ASP A 20 6.41 3.64 -11.79
C ASP A 20 7.10 3.52 -13.15
N ALA A 21 7.46 2.29 -13.53
CA ALA A 21 7.90 1.98 -14.87
C ALA A 21 6.71 1.92 -15.84
N LYS A 22 7.01 2.04 -17.12
CA LYS A 22 6.00 1.83 -18.17
C LYS A 22 5.77 0.33 -18.35
N GLY A 23 4.53 -0.02 -18.69
CA GLY A 23 4.18 -1.40 -19.01
C GLY A 23 3.41 -2.10 -17.92
N LYS A 24 3.21 -3.39 -18.12
CA LYS A 24 2.45 -4.25 -17.21
C LYS A 24 3.27 -4.66 -16.00
N THR A 25 2.58 -4.90 -14.90
CA THR A 25 3.15 -5.48 -13.69
C THR A 25 2.62 -6.91 -13.48
N PHE A 26 3.17 -7.63 -12.52
CA PHE A 26 2.69 -8.96 -12.16
C PHE A 26 1.21 -8.96 -11.73
N ARG A 27 0.68 -7.83 -11.23
CA ARG A 27 -0.73 -7.71 -10.88
C ARG A 27 -1.64 -7.72 -12.11
N ASP A 28 -1.22 -7.12 -13.22
CA ASP A 28 -1.96 -7.16 -14.48
C ASP A 28 -2.06 -8.59 -15.04
N ASP A 29 -1.00 -9.37 -14.87
CA ASP A 29 -0.99 -10.79 -15.30
C ASP A 29 -1.87 -11.65 -14.38
N MET A 30 -1.90 -11.35 -13.09
CA MET A 30 -2.72 -12.05 -12.10
C MET A 30 -4.21 -11.73 -12.24
N TYR A 31 -4.54 -10.48 -12.51
CA TYR A 31 -5.90 -9.97 -12.60
C TYR A 31 -5.99 -8.87 -13.66
N PRO A 32 -6.39 -9.20 -14.90
CA PRO A 32 -6.41 -8.22 -16.00
C PRO A 32 -7.30 -7.00 -15.78
N GLN A 33 -8.26 -7.08 -14.86
CA GLN A 33 -9.12 -5.96 -14.49
C GLN A 33 -8.47 -5.00 -13.49
N TYR A 34 -7.32 -5.35 -12.92
CA TYR A 34 -6.60 -4.48 -11.99
C TYR A 34 -6.31 -3.12 -12.63
N LYS A 35 -6.76 -2.04 -12.00
CA LYS A 35 -6.66 -0.66 -12.49
C LYS A 35 -7.21 -0.40 -13.91
N ALA A 36 -7.95 -1.35 -14.50
CA ALA A 36 -8.40 -1.27 -15.89
C ALA A 36 -9.37 -0.11 -16.17
N GLN A 37 -10.11 0.37 -15.16
CA GLN A 37 -11.04 1.49 -15.29
C GLN A 37 -10.36 2.87 -15.15
N ARG A 38 -9.05 2.92 -14.82
CA ARG A 38 -8.34 4.19 -14.71
C ARG A 38 -8.27 4.90 -16.05
N PRO A 39 -8.62 6.19 -16.13
CA PRO A 39 -8.44 6.95 -17.36
C PRO A 39 -6.94 7.05 -17.69
N PRO A 40 -6.61 7.21 -18.98
CA PRO A 40 -5.22 7.47 -19.37
C PRO A 40 -4.73 8.77 -18.74
N MET A 41 -3.41 8.84 -18.49
CA MET A 41 -2.80 10.03 -17.94
C MET A 41 -3.08 11.25 -18.85
N PRO A 42 -3.60 12.38 -18.30
CA PRO A 42 -3.78 13.60 -19.06
C PRO A 42 -2.47 14.08 -19.70
N ASP A 43 -2.58 14.68 -20.90
CA ASP A 43 -1.40 15.13 -21.65
C ASP A 43 -0.60 16.20 -20.90
N ASP A 44 -1.29 17.09 -20.18
CA ASP A 44 -0.66 18.12 -19.36
C ASP A 44 0.21 17.52 -18.24
N LEU A 45 -0.23 16.41 -17.64
CA LEU A 45 0.56 15.69 -16.64
C LEU A 45 1.70 14.93 -17.31
N ARG A 46 1.44 14.29 -18.44
CA ARG A 46 2.45 13.55 -19.21
C ARG A 46 3.62 14.43 -19.61
N SER A 47 3.35 15.67 -20.03
CA SER A 47 4.37 16.64 -20.41
C SER A 47 5.28 17.06 -19.24
N GLN A 48 4.85 16.88 -18.00
CA GLN A 48 5.61 17.24 -16.80
C GLN A 48 6.53 16.11 -16.31
N ILE A 49 6.39 14.89 -16.82
CA ILE A 49 7.17 13.74 -16.33
C ILE A 49 8.67 13.97 -16.57
N GLN A 50 9.06 14.33 -17.78
CA GLN A 50 10.47 14.54 -18.08
C GLN A 50 11.08 15.71 -17.28
N PRO A 51 10.46 16.89 -17.20
CA PRO A 51 10.92 17.95 -16.30
C PRO A 51 11.05 17.55 -14.82
N ILE A 52 10.14 16.71 -14.32
CA ILE A 52 10.23 16.20 -12.95
C ILE A 52 11.47 15.29 -12.79
N ASN A 53 11.70 14.39 -13.73
CA ASN A 53 12.87 13.52 -13.73
C ASN A 53 14.16 14.34 -13.77
N ASP A 54 14.23 15.34 -14.64
CA ASP A 54 15.40 16.22 -14.79
C ASP A 54 15.68 16.99 -13.49
N ILE A 55 14.64 17.43 -12.78
CA ILE A 55 14.78 18.09 -11.47
C ILE A 55 15.34 17.13 -10.43
N VAL A 56 14.83 15.91 -10.36
CA VAL A 56 15.31 14.89 -9.41
C VAL A 56 16.77 14.59 -9.67
N ASP A 57 17.14 14.38 -10.94
CA ASP A 57 18.53 14.11 -11.36
C ASP A 57 19.45 15.32 -11.05
N ALA A 58 18.99 16.55 -11.32
CA ALA A 58 19.72 17.78 -10.99
C ALA A 58 19.88 18.02 -9.49
N MET A 59 19.00 17.46 -8.67
CA MET A 59 19.14 17.48 -7.20
C MET A 59 20.15 16.45 -6.68
N GLY A 60 20.70 15.61 -7.56
CA GLY A 60 21.63 14.53 -7.21
C GLY A 60 20.96 13.39 -6.41
N LEU A 61 19.65 13.21 -6.58
CA LEU A 61 18.92 12.16 -5.88
C LEU A 61 18.82 10.89 -6.72
N PRO A 62 19.07 9.70 -6.13
CA PRO A 62 18.84 8.44 -6.81
C PRO A 62 17.37 8.34 -7.26
N ARG A 63 17.18 8.04 -8.53
CA ARG A 63 15.88 7.87 -9.15
C ARG A 63 15.73 6.43 -9.62
N LEU A 64 14.75 5.72 -9.04
CA LEU A 64 14.51 4.31 -9.28
C LEU A 64 13.26 4.10 -10.13
N VAL A 65 13.40 3.30 -11.17
CA VAL A 65 12.33 2.87 -12.07
C VAL A 65 12.57 1.39 -12.39
N ILE A 66 11.73 0.52 -11.86
CA ILE A 66 11.92 -0.94 -11.99
C ILE A 66 10.73 -1.52 -12.76
N GLU A 67 11.01 -2.19 -13.86
CA GLU A 67 9.99 -2.82 -14.70
C GLU A 67 9.34 -4.03 -14.02
N GLY A 68 8.08 -4.30 -14.36
CA GLY A 68 7.34 -5.48 -13.91
C GLY A 68 6.74 -5.40 -12.50
N VAL A 69 7.03 -4.32 -11.77
CA VAL A 69 6.49 -4.03 -10.44
C VAL A 69 6.03 -2.57 -10.36
N GLU A 70 5.24 -2.24 -9.36
CA GLU A 70 4.83 -0.86 -9.09
C GLU A 70 5.89 -0.14 -8.22
N ALA A 71 5.86 1.19 -8.25
CA ALA A 71 6.72 1.99 -7.37
C ALA A 71 6.56 1.62 -5.90
N ASP A 72 5.33 1.31 -5.48
CA ASP A 72 5.01 0.90 -4.11
C ASP A 72 5.76 -0.38 -3.69
N ASP A 73 5.94 -1.34 -4.61
CA ASP A 73 6.69 -2.57 -4.36
C ASP A 73 8.18 -2.28 -4.16
N VAL A 74 8.73 -1.37 -4.95
CA VAL A 74 10.13 -0.92 -4.80
C VAL A 74 10.31 -0.18 -3.48
N ILE A 75 9.41 0.72 -3.14
CA ILE A 75 9.41 1.47 -1.87
C ILE A 75 9.31 0.51 -0.69
N GLY A 76 8.37 -0.45 -0.74
CA GLY A 76 8.19 -1.46 0.30
C GLY A 76 9.45 -2.31 0.51
N THR A 77 10.10 -2.69 -0.58
CA THR A 77 11.36 -3.45 -0.54
C THR A 77 12.49 -2.64 0.09
N LEU A 78 12.67 -1.39 -0.33
CA LEU A 78 13.68 -0.50 0.25
C LEU A 78 13.41 -0.23 1.74
N ALA A 79 12.15 0.03 2.10
CA ALA A 79 11.77 0.27 3.48
C ALA A 79 12.03 -0.96 4.36
N ALA A 80 11.72 -2.16 3.87
CA ALA A 80 11.98 -3.41 4.59
C ALA A 80 13.48 -3.69 4.77
N GLN A 81 14.30 -3.35 3.79
CA GLN A 81 15.74 -3.53 3.86
C GLN A 81 16.40 -2.49 4.78
N ALA A 82 16.13 -1.20 4.55
CA ALA A 82 16.70 -0.12 5.35
C ALA A 82 16.22 -0.12 6.80
N GLY A 83 14.99 -0.52 7.03
CA GLY A 83 14.38 -0.60 8.37
C GLY A 83 15.08 -1.57 9.32
N LYS A 84 15.88 -2.50 8.80
CA LYS A 84 16.71 -3.39 9.63
C LYS A 84 17.88 -2.68 10.32
N GLU A 85 18.30 -1.56 9.77
CA GLU A 85 19.50 -0.85 10.19
C GLU A 85 19.22 0.55 10.74
N ARG A 86 18.12 1.18 10.30
CA ARG A 86 17.81 2.56 10.64
C ARG A 86 16.31 2.87 10.52
N PRO A 87 15.83 3.97 11.14
CA PRO A 87 14.49 4.48 10.90
C PRO A 87 14.30 4.90 9.43
N VAL A 88 13.14 4.58 8.88
CA VAL A 88 12.76 4.88 7.49
C VAL A 88 11.52 5.75 7.47
N LEU A 89 11.55 6.80 6.67
CA LEU A 89 10.39 7.63 6.36
C LEU A 89 9.98 7.39 4.91
N VAL A 90 8.73 7.02 4.70
CA VAL A 90 8.12 6.91 3.38
C VAL A 90 7.23 8.12 3.15
N SER A 91 7.61 8.98 2.21
CA SER A 91 6.81 10.16 1.84
C SER A 91 5.79 9.78 0.80
N THR A 92 4.54 9.71 1.20
CA THR A 92 3.41 9.31 0.36
C THR A 92 2.11 9.94 0.82
N GLY A 93 1.17 10.13 -0.12
CA GLY A 93 -0.24 10.44 0.16
C GLY A 93 -1.13 9.20 0.11
N ASP A 94 -0.59 8.05 -0.27
CA ASP A 94 -1.34 6.82 -0.42
C ASP A 94 -1.57 6.14 0.93
N LYS A 95 -2.85 5.99 1.29
CA LYS A 95 -3.28 5.34 2.54
C LYS A 95 -2.93 3.84 2.59
N ASP A 96 -2.83 3.18 1.43
CA ASP A 96 -2.60 1.74 1.36
C ASP A 96 -1.16 1.38 1.74
N MET A 97 -0.26 2.36 1.67
CA MET A 97 1.11 2.27 2.19
C MET A 97 1.17 2.12 3.72
N ALA A 98 0.06 2.34 4.43
CA ALA A 98 -0.02 2.12 5.88
C ALA A 98 0.32 0.68 6.29
N GLN A 99 0.18 -0.29 5.39
CA GLN A 99 0.63 -1.67 5.60
C GLN A 99 2.14 -1.82 5.84
N LEU A 100 2.93 -0.84 5.40
CA LEU A 100 4.40 -0.84 5.59
C LEU A 100 4.82 -0.32 6.97
N VAL A 101 3.93 0.32 7.70
CA VAL A 101 4.26 0.94 8.99
C VAL A 101 4.57 -0.14 10.05
N ASN A 102 5.68 0.07 10.72
CA ASN A 102 6.12 -0.74 11.85
C ASN A 102 7.00 0.11 12.78
N GLU A 103 7.70 -0.48 13.73
CA GLU A 103 8.59 0.23 14.66
C GLU A 103 9.73 0.98 13.97
N HIS A 104 10.08 0.64 12.72
CA HIS A 104 11.19 1.24 11.96
C HIS A 104 10.71 2.10 10.79
N VAL A 105 9.48 1.89 10.31
CA VAL A 105 8.93 2.55 9.11
C VAL A 105 7.74 3.42 9.49
N THR A 106 7.81 4.69 9.11
CA THR A 106 6.78 5.70 9.34
C THR A 106 6.43 6.39 8.02
N LEU A 107 5.15 6.69 7.81
CA LEU A 107 4.71 7.48 6.65
C LEU A 107 4.68 8.96 6.98
N VAL A 108 5.07 9.77 6.02
CA VAL A 108 4.90 11.23 6.08
C VAL A 108 4.15 11.72 4.84
N ASN A 109 3.19 12.62 5.04
CA ASN A 109 2.53 13.31 3.95
C ASN A 109 2.87 14.79 4.04
N THR A 110 3.74 15.27 3.15
CA THR A 110 4.22 16.65 3.13
C THR A 110 3.17 17.65 2.66
N MET A 111 2.09 17.19 2.02
CA MET A 111 1.01 18.05 1.57
C MET A 111 0.03 18.40 2.70
N THR A 112 -0.25 17.42 3.56
CA THR A 112 -1.16 17.57 4.70
C THR A 112 -0.44 17.78 6.03
N ASP A 113 0.89 17.74 6.00
CA ASP A 113 1.75 17.88 7.19
C ASP A 113 1.44 16.83 8.27
N THR A 114 1.20 15.61 7.85
CA THR A 114 0.86 14.50 8.73
C THR A 114 1.95 13.45 8.76
N VAL A 115 2.14 12.86 9.95
CA VAL A 115 3.03 11.73 10.19
C VAL A 115 2.19 10.57 10.69
N MET A 116 2.40 9.38 10.13
CA MET A 116 1.65 8.18 10.49
C MET A 116 2.60 7.07 10.91
N ASP A 117 2.70 6.89 12.21
CA ASP A 117 3.34 5.74 12.87
C ASP A 117 2.30 4.65 13.22
N ILE A 118 2.69 3.64 14.00
CA ILE A 118 1.77 2.57 14.42
C ILE A 118 0.53 3.15 15.12
N ALA A 119 0.70 4.08 16.05
CA ALA A 119 -0.40 4.72 16.75
C ALA A 119 -1.29 5.51 15.78
N GLY A 120 -0.70 6.21 14.81
CA GLY A 120 -1.41 6.95 13.77
C GLY A 120 -2.24 6.05 12.86
N VAL A 121 -1.75 4.87 12.51
CA VAL A 121 -2.51 3.86 11.74
C VAL A 121 -3.71 3.36 12.55
N ASN A 122 -3.49 3.00 13.82
CA ASN A 122 -4.58 2.56 14.71
C ASN A 122 -5.66 3.65 14.88
N GLU A 123 -5.25 4.90 15.05
CA GLU A 123 -6.18 6.01 15.20
C GLU A 123 -6.99 6.25 13.92
N LYS A 124 -6.33 6.22 12.76
CA LYS A 124 -6.97 6.53 11.48
C LYS A 124 -7.87 5.40 10.98
N PHE A 125 -7.43 4.16 11.09
CA PHE A 125 -8.11 3.00 10.50
C PHE A 125 -8.88 2.15 11.51
N GLY A 126 -8.61 2.29 12.80
CA GLY A 126 -9.19 1.45 13.85
C GLY A 126 -8.62 0.02 13.91
N ILE A 127 -7.53 -0.22 13.21
CA ILE A 127 -6.80 -1.49 13.16
C ILE A 127 -5.29 -1.23 13.10
N PRO A 128 -4.44 -2.17 13.54
CA PRO A 128 -3.01 -2.05 13.44
C PRO A 128 -2.52 -2.21 11.99
N PRO A 129 -1.28 -1.80 11.66
CA PRO A 129 -0.70 -1.95 10.33
C PRO A 129 -0.77 -3.37 9.77
N GLU A 130 -0.62 -4.39 10.62
CA GLU A 130 -0.64 -5.80 10.27
C GLU A 130 -1.98 -6.27 9.68
N LEU A 131 -3.06 -5.53 9.90
CA LEU A 131 -4.40 -5.85 9.40
C LEU A 131 -4.84 -4.97 8.22
N ILE A 132 -4.01 -4.07 7.74
CA ILE A 132 -4.35 -3.19 6.60
C ILE A 132 -4.59 -3.99 5.32
N ILE A 133 -3.76 -4.98 5.02
CA ILE A 133 -3.95 -5.83 3.83
C ILE A 133 -5.26 -6.62 3.94
N ASP A 134 -5.51 -7.20 5.11
CA ASP A 134 -6.76 -7.94 5.41
C ASP A 134 -7.99 -7.05 5.24
N PHE A 135 -7.89 -5.81 5.69
CA PHE A 135 -8.94 -4.80 5.54
C PHE A 135 -9.25 -4.53 4.06
N LEU A 136 -8.21 -4.32 3.24
CA LEU A 136 -8.36 -4.11 1.80
C LEU A 136 -8.87 -5.36 1.09
N ALA A 137 -8.46 -6.55 1.53
CA ALA A 137 -8.93 -7.82 0.98
C ALA A 137 -10.43 -8.03 1.20
N LEU A 138 -10.95 -7.58 2.33
CA LEU A 138 -12.38 -7.66 2.67
C LEU A 138 -13.20 -6.59 1.97
N MET A 139 -12.80 -5.34 2.10
CA MET A 139 -13.52 -4.17 1.59
C MET A 139 -13.37 -4.02 0.07
N GLY A 140 -12.24 -4.43 -0.48
CA GLY A 140 -11.82 -4.09 -1.84
C GLY A 140 -11.31 -2.65 -1.95
N ASP A 141 -10.86 -2.29 -3.13
CA ASP A 141 -10.51 -0.92 -3.49
C ASP A 141 -11.05 -0.57 -4.88
N LYS A 142 -11.93 0.42 -4.94
CA LYS A 142 -12.51 0.89 -6.20
C LYS A 142 -11.50 1.62 -7.07
N VAL A 143 -10.52 2.28 -6.48
CA VAL A 143 -9.48 3.03 -7.22
C VAL A 143 -8.59 2.09 -8.01
N ASP A 144 -8.24 0.97 -7.41
CA ASP A 144 -7.39 -0.06 -8.00
C ASP A 144 -8.18 -1.22 -8.62
N ASN A 145 -9.50 -1.15 -8.54
CA ASN A 145 -10.39 -2.20 -9.00
C ASN A 145 -10.14 -3.55 -8.31
N ILE A 146 -9.79 -3.51 -7.03
CA ILE A 146 -9.66 -4.70 -6.20
C ILE A 146 -11.06 -5.11 -5.74
N PRO A 147 -11.50 -6.36 -6.01
CA PRO A 147 -12.91 -6.72 -5.84
C PRO A 147 -13.36 -6.77 -4.39
N GLY A 148 -12.53 -7.23 -3.47
CA GLY A 148 -12.95 -7.50 -2.09
C GLY A 148 -14.02 -8.59 -2.00
N VAL A 149 -14.76 -8.58 -0.90
CA VAL A 149 -15.92 -9.45 -0.69
C VAL A 149 -17.20 -8.65 -0.94
N ALA A 150 -18.03 -9.10 -1.87
CA ALA A 150 -19.26 -8.41 -2.23
C ALA A 150 -20.17 -8.21 -1.00
N GLY A 151 -20.59 -6.97 -0.77
CA GLY A 151 -21.44 -6.59 0.35
C GLY A 151 -20.72 -6.40 1.70
N VAL A 152 -19.39 -6.52 1.73
CA VAL A 152 -18.56 -6.16 2.87
C VAL A 152 -17.97 -4.76 2.62
N GLY A 153 -18.49 -3.77 3.33
CA GLY A 153 -17.95 -2.41 3.31
C GLY A 153 -17.00 -2.17 4.48
N GLU A 154 -16.55 -0.92 4.61
CA GLU A 154 -15.59 -0.50 5.62
C GLU A 154 -16.00 -0.90 7.05
N LYS A 155 -17.22 -0.57 7.47
CA LYS A 155 -17.68 -0.85 8.82
C LYS A 155 -17.75 -2.34 9.12
N THR A 156 -18.22 -3.14 8.17
CA THR A 156 -18.31 -4.60 8.31
C THR A 156 -16.92 -5.22 8.35
N ALA A 157 -16.01 -4.79 7.47
CA ALA A 157 -14.63 -5.25 7.46
C ALA A 157 -13.92 -4.97 8.78
N LEU A 158 -14.02 -3.75 9.30
CA LEU A 158 -13.46 -3.38 10.62
C LEU A 158 -14.03 -4.22 11.75
N ALA A 159 -15.33 -4.41 11.78
CA ALA A 159 -15.99 -5.23 12.82
C ALA A 159 -15.50 -6.69 12.78
N LEU A 160 -15.36 -7.28 11.61
CA LEU A 160 -14.82 -8.63 11.43
C LEU A 160 -13.37 -8.73 11.93
N LEU A 161 -12.52 -7.81 11.54
CA LEU A 161 -11.11 -7.81 11.94
C LEU A 161 -10.93 -7.60 13.44
N GLN A 162 -11.69 -6.67 14.02
CA GLN A 162 -11.64 -6.38 15.45
C GLN A 162 -12.16 -7.54 16.30
N ALA A 163 -13.15 -8.28 15.80
CA ALA A 163 -13.76 -9.39 16.52
C ALA A 163 -12.97 -10.71 16.39
N LEU A 164 -12.45 -11.01 15.19
CA LEU A 164 -11.91 -12.33 14.84
C LEU A 164 -10.43 -12.34 14.46
N GLY A 165 -9.86 -11.20 14.11
CA GLY A 165 -8.47 -11.10 13.63
C GLY A 165 -8.37 -10.98 12.12
N GLY A 166 -7.27 -11.44 11.53
CA GLY A 166 -7.00 -11.34 10.09
C GLY A 166 -7.89 -12.23 9.22
N LEU A 167 -7.67 -12.18 7.91
CA LEU A 167 -8.49 -12.89 6.93
C LEU A 167 -8.54 -14.40 7.22
N ASP A 168 -7.40 -15.01 7.50
CA ASP A 168 -7.34 -16.44 7.82
C ASP A 168 -8.13 -16.79 9.08
N ASP A 169 -8.07 -15.95 10.11
CA ASP A 169 -8.80 -16.14 11.35
C ASP A 169 -10.31 -16.00 11.14
N ILE A 170 -10.71 -15.06 10.30
CA ILE A 170 -12.12 -14.89 9.92
C ILE A 170 -12.65 -16.15 9.25
N TYR A 171 -11.92 -16.70 8.28
CA TYR A 171 -12.34 -17.93 7.57
C TYR A 171 -12.29 -19.19 8.45
N LYS A 172 -11.39 -19.27 9.41
CA LYS A 172 -11.36 -20.34 10.41
C LYS A 172 -12.53 -20.25 11.41
N ASN A 173 -13.11 -19.07 11.56
CA ASN A 173 -14.19 -18.79 12.52
C ASN A 173 -15.47 -18.29 11.83
N LEU A 174 -15.76 -18.74 10.61
CA LEU A 174 -16.98 -18.37 9.89
C LEU A 174 -18.26 -18.69 10.66
N ASP A 175 -18.25 -19.74 11.47
CA ASP A 175 -19.33 -20.15 12.35
C ASP A 175 -19.67 -19.11 13.44
N LYS A 176 -18.71 -18.26 13.80
CA LYS A 176 -18.89 -17.18 14.78
C LYS A 176 -19.42 -15.90 14.17
N VAL A 177 -19.28 -15.71 12.84
CA VAL A 177 -19.72 -14.48 12.16
C VAL A 177 -21.21 -14.18 12.35
N PRO A 178 -22.14 -15.16 12.26
CA PRO A 178 -23.56 -14.90 12.45
C PRO A 178 -23.93 -14.31 13.82
N ASP A 179 -23.11 -14.52 14.84
CA ASP A 179 -23.35 -14.08 16.22
C ASP A 179 -22.70 -12.72 16.52
N LEU A 180 -21.95 -12.15 15.58
CA LEU A 180 -21.35 -10.84 15.74
C LEU A 180 -22.38 -9.71 15.67
N PRO A 181 -22.15 -8.58 16.37
CA PRO A 181 -23.03 -7.43 16.34
C PRO A 181 -22.88 -6.62 15.04
N ILE A 182 -23.05 -7.29 13.92
CA ILE A 182 -22.95 -6.76 12.57
C ILE A 182 -24.33 -6.85 11.90
N ARG A 183 -24.74 -5.77 11.26
CA ARG A 183 -26.01 -5.77 10.52
C ARG A 183 -25.96 -6.81 9.39
N GLY A 184 -26.89 -7.76 9.41
CA GLY A 184 -26.96 -8.82 8.41
C GLY A 184 -25.88 -9.89 8.56
N ALA A 185 -25.39 -10.15 9.77
CA ALA A 185 -24.29 -11.05 10.08
C ALA A 185 -24.40 -12.43 9.43
N LYS A 186 -25.58 -13.04 9.43
CA LYS A 186 -25.84 -14.35 8.76
C LYS A 186 -25.58 -14.28 7.24
N GLY A 187 -26.04 -13.20 6.60
CA GLY A 187 -25.77 -12.95 5.17
C GLY A 187 -24.30 -12.69 4.89
N ILE A 188 -23.61 -12.01 5.77
CA ILE A 188 -22.17 -11.76 5.66
C ILE A 188 -21.38 -13.07 5.75
N ALA A 189 -21.71 -13.96 6.67
CA ALA A 189 -21.06 -15.27 6.77
C ALA A 189 -21.16 -16.07 5.45
N LYS A 190 -22.33 -16.06 4.83
CA LYS A 190 -22.55 -16.69 3.52
C LYS A 190 -21.73 -16.02 2.42
N LYS A 191 -21.74 -14.70 2.35
CA LYS A 191 -20.97 -13.94 1.35
C LYS A 191 -19.47 -14.19 1.47
N LEU A 192 -18.93 -14.26 2.68
CA LEU A 192 -17.55 -14.63 2.94
C LEU A 192 -17.24 -16.03 2.42
N ALA A 193 -18.08 -17.01 2.75
CA ALA A 193 -17.91 -18.39 2.28
C ALA A 193 -17.94 -18.50 0.74
N ASP A 194 -18.89 -17.82 0.09
CA ASP A 194 -19.05 -17.84 -1.37
C ASP A 194 -17.93 -17.08 -2.11
N SER A 195 -17.23 -16.16 -1.44
CA SER A 195 -16.23 -15.25 -2.03
C SER A 195 -14.80 -15.53 -1.56
N HIS A 196 -14.51 -16.70 -1.04
CA HIS A 196 -13.19 -17.02 -0.48
C HIS A 196 -12.04 -16.79 -1.48
N GLU A 197 -12.17 -17.33 -2.70
CA GLU A 197 -11.15 -17.17 -3.73
C GLU A 197 -10.93 -15.69 -4.09
N GLN A 198 -12.01 -14.92 -4.15
CA GLN A 198 -11.97 -13.50 -4.45
C GLN A 198 -11.33 -12.68 -3.32
N ALA A 199 -11.57 -13.07 -2.07
CA ALA A 199 -10.91 -12.48 -0.91
C ALA A 199 -9.39 -12.74 -0.93
N VAL A 200 -8.98 -13.96 -1.25
CA VAL A 200 -7.56 -14.33 -1.38
C VAL A 200 -6.90 -13.59 -2.54
N LEU A 201 -7.56 -13.50 -3.69
CA LEU A 201 -7.08 -12.68 -4.82
C LEU A 201 -6.90 -11.21 -4.41
N SER A 202 -7.89 -10.64 -3.74
CA SER A 202 -7.86 -9.26 -3.27
C SER A 202 -6.73 -9.02 -2.27
N TYR A 203 -6.50 -9.96 -1.36
CA TYR A 203 -5.37 -9.94 -0.44
C TYR A 203 -4.03 -9.87 -1.18
N THR A 204 -3.85 -10.72 -2.18
CA THR A 204 -2.62 -10.77 -2.97
C THR A 204 -2.42 -9.48 -3.78
N LEU A 205 -3.48 -8.96 -4.42
CA LEU A 205 -3.42 -7.70 -5.17
C LEU A 205 -3.09 -6.50 -4.28
N ALA A 206 -3.65 -6.45 -3.07
CA ALA A 206 -3.44 -5.36 -2.11
C ALA A 206 -2.07 -5.42 -1.42
N THR A 207 -1.42 -6.58 -1.42
CA THR A 207 -0.12 -6.77 -0.76
C THR A 207 1.00 -6.11 -1.55
N ILE A 208 1.70 -5.19 -0.91
CA ILE A 208 2.93 -4.60 -1.45
C ILE A 208 4.05 -5.64 -1.39
N LYS A 209 4.69 -5.90 -2.53
CA LYS A 209 5.82 -6.81 -2.64
C LYS A 209 7.05 -6.16 -2.00
N CYS A 210 7.60 -6.77 -0.95
CA CYS A 210 8.74 -6.25 -0.22
C CYS A 210 10.05 -7.03 -0.45
N ASP A 211 10.10 -7.85 -1.49
CA ASP A 211 11.23 -8.69 -1.89
C ASP A 211 11.59 -8.55 -3.37
N VAL A 212 11.35 -7.37 -3.94
CA VAL A 212 11.76 -7.05 -5.33
C VAL A 212 13.26 -7.21 -5.45
N ALA A 213 13.72 -7.89 -6.52
CA ALA A 213 15.14 -7.98 -6.82
C ALA A 213 15.69 -6.61 -7.22
N LEU A 214 16.41 -5.96 -6.32
CA LEU A 214 17.06 -4.67 -6.53
C LEU A 214 18.56 -4.90 -6.68
N ASP A 215 19.18 -4.18 -7.62
CA ASP A 215 20.64 -4.21 -7.76
C ASP A 215 21.27 -3.58 -6.51
N VAL A 216 22.26 -4.26 -5.93
CA VAL A 216 23.01 -3.82 -4.74
C VAL A 216 23.64 -2.45 -4.96
N SER A 217 24.03 -2.11 -6.20
CA SER A 217 24.55 -0.78 -6.56
C SER A 217 23.54 0.34 -6.30
N VAL A 218 22.25 0.06 -6.44
CA VAL A 218 21.16 1.02 -6.18
C VAL A 218 21.05 1.31 -4.70
N ILE A 219 21.18 0.28 -3.86
CA ILE A 219 21.13 0.42 -2.39
C ILE A 219 22.35 1.20 -1.89
N MET A 220 23.51 0.96 -2.45
CA MET A 220 24.77 1.65 -2.09
C MET A 220 24.80 3.13 -2.46
N HIS A 221 24.00 3.59 -3.43
CA HIS A 221 23.91 5.01 -3.81
C HIS A 221 22.89 5.80 -2.98
N VAL A 222 22.09 5.13 -2.17
CA VAL A 222 21.14 5.76 -1.24
C VAL A 222 21.82 6.09 0.10
N TYR A 223 23.06 5.65 0.29
CA TYR A 223 23.84 5.83 1.54
C TYR A 223 24.96 6.83 1.39
#